data_0ea835e1fe59610df00707e2d649204a
#
_entry.id   0ea835e1fe59610df00707e2d649204a
#
_cell.length_a   1.000
_cell.length_b   1.000
_cell.length_c   1.000
_cell.angle_alpha   90.00
_cell.angle_beta   90.00
_cell.angle_gamma   90.00
#
_symmetry.space_group_name_H-M   'P 1'
#
loop_
_entity.id
_entity.type
_entity.pdbx_description
1 polymer ?
#
loop_
_entity_poly.entity_id
_entity_poly.type
_entity_poly.pdbx_seq_one_letter_code
_entity_poly.pdbx_strand_id
1 'polypeptide(L)'
;MTNVTFVTGASSGIGRQIAVSLAARGDAVMVVARRRELLDALVREIEAAGGRARAITCDVTDREQVSRAVALVESTEGPIERLVACVGGGKRSTIDGFKAAHVEQTLSLNVMGTANCLEAVLPRMLHRRRGHIVAISSLAAARGLPGAAEYSAAKAALSTLLEGLRVDLKPRGVDVTVLSPGFVRSDESKKHRLMEVPLDVAAARMVKAIERRRRSYSFPRRLAFALAVLRCLPPPLVDAIISKARARKVHKTRAPQRGINAPTATAAGDRHLKAPPAPDPTTFPFTDDEVRTTTAPYRNEVREG
;
A
#
# COMPACT_ATOMS: atom_id res chain seq x y z
N MET A 1 20.71 13.01 20.14
CA MET A 1 19.33 13.53 20.01
C MET A 1 18.43 12.39 19.57
N THR A 2 17.30 12.19 20.21
CA THR A 2 16.30 11.15 19.88
C THR A 2 15.60 11.55 18.59
N ASN A 3 15.56 10.65 17.58
CA ASN A 3 14.82 10.95 16.34
C ASN A 3 13.31 10.83 16.60
N VAL A 4 12.55 11.84 16.20
CA VAL A 4 11.07 11.73 16.15
C VAL A 4 10.68 11.06 14.84
N THR A 5 10.06 9.90 14.94
CA THR A 5 9.64 9.09 13.80
C THR A 5 8.11 8.97 13.75
N PHE A 6 7.50 9.44 12.66
CA PHE A 6 6.06 9.41 12.41
C PHE A 6 5.72 8.17 11.57
N VAL A 7 5.05 7.17 12.16
CA VAL A 7 4.75 5.88 11.52
C VAL A 7 3.26 5.77 11.25
N THR A 8 2.86 5.83 9.98
CA THR A 8 1.45 5.62 9.60
C THR A 8 1.14 4.13 9.40
N GLY A 9 -0.13 3.75 9.60
CA GLY A 9 -0.53 2.34 9.53
C GLY A 9 0.02 1.49 10.68
N ALA A 10 0.34 2.11 11.80
CA ALA A 10 1.00 1.48 12.94
C ALA A 10 0.10 0.54 13.76
N SER A 11 -1.22 0.50 13.53
CA SER A 11 -2.13 -0.32 14.35
C SER A 11 -2.02 -1.83 14.11
N SER A 12 -1.33 -2.30 13.08
CA SER A 12 -1.17 -3.74 12.78
C SER A 12 -0.02 -4.02 11.81
N GLY A 13 0.35 -5.29 11.68
CA GLY A 13 1.25 -5.81 10.65
C GLY A 13 2.62 -5.10 10.60
N ILE A 14 3.06 -4.78 9.39
CA ILE A 14 4.40 -4.22 9.13
C ILE A 14 4.62 -2.89 9.85
N GLY A 15 3.63 -1.98 9.83
CA GLY A 15 3.76 -0.67 10.46
C GLY A 15 3.95 -0.76 11.97
N ARG A 16 3.16 -1.64 12.62
CA ARG A 16 3.28 -1.93 14.04
C ARG A 16 4.66 -2.47 14.38
N GLN A 17 5.12 -3.47 13.65
CA GLN A 17 6.42 -4.12 13.94
C GLN A 17 7.61 -3.19 13.67
N ILE A 18 7.52 -2.32 12.66
CA ILE A 18 8.53 -1.28 12.42
C ILE A 18 8.54 -0.27 13.58
N ALA A 19 7.37 0.14 14.08
CA ALA A 19 7.26 1.06 15.21
C ALA A 19 7.95 0.50 16.47
N VAL A 20 7.63 -0.73 16.86
CA VAL A 20 8.30 -1.43 17.98
C VAL A 20 9.81 -1.49 17.76
N SER A 21 10.23 -1.89 16.56
CA SER A 21 11.65 -2.04 16.25
C SER A 21 12.42 -0.73 16.25
N LEU A 22 11.81 0.40 15.85
CA LEU A 22 12.45 1.72 15.87
C LEU A 22 12.48 2.30 17.28
N ALA A 23 11.41 2.11 18.07
CA ALA A 23 11.38 2.51 19.47
C ALA A 23 12.48 1.79 20.31
N ALA A 24 12.66 0.48 20.09
CA ALA A 24 13.74 -0.29 20.72
C ALA A 24 15.15 0.19 20.33
N ARG A 25 15.29 1.02 19.30
CA ARG A 25 16.53 1.66 18.86
C ARG A 25 16.69 3.11 19.32
N GLY A 26 15.76 3.55 20.18
CA GLY A 26 15.82 4.89 20.78
C GLY A 26 15.08 5.99 20.00
N ASP A 27 14.34 5.67 18.93
CA ASP A 27 13.46 6.67 18.31
C ASP A 27 12.27 6.96 19.23
N ALA A 28 11.82 8.22 19.27
CA ALA A 28 10.49 8.58 19.78
C ALA A 28 9.47 8.33 18.65
N VAL A 29 8.60 7.34 18.81
CA VAL A 29 7.75 6.88 17.72
C VAL A 29 6.32 7.38 17.87
N MET A 30 5.87 8.20 16.93
CA MET A 30 4.48 8.63 16.80
C MET A 30 3.72 7.59 16.00
N VAL A 31 2.92 6.77 16.67
CA VAL A 31 2.16 5.67 16.05
C VAL A 31 0.80 6.19 15.58
N VAL A 32 0.58 6.14 14.26
CA VAL A 32 -0.53 6.82 13.59
C VAL A 32 -1.43 5.82 12.86
N ALA A 33 -2.72 5.80 13.20
CA ALA A 33 -3.75 5.03 12.52
C ALA A 33 -5.15 5.50 12.96
N ARG A 34 -6.21 4.89 12.39
CA ARG A 34 -7.60 5.20 12.73
C ARG A 34 -8.09 4.51 14.00
N ARG A 35 -7.54 3.33 14.35
CA ARG A 35 -7.99 2.49 15.46
C ARG A 35 -7.24 2.87 16.74
N ARG A 36 -7.85 3.70 17.56
CA ARG A 36 -7.26 4.27 18.78
C ARG A 36 -6.84 3.19 19.78
N GLU A 37 -7.69 2.21 20.03
CA GLU A 37 -7.45 1.18 21.05
C GLU A 37 -6.20 0.33 20.73
N LEU A 38 -5.98 0.05 19.44
CA LEU A 38 -4.80 -0.68 18.99
C LEU A 38 -3.51 0.16 19.07
N LEU A 39 -3.63 1.48 18.90
CA LEU A 39 -2.49 2.38 19.08
C LEU A 39 -2.12 2.50 20.57
N ASP A 40 -3.11 2.63 21.45
CA ASP A 40 -2.89 2.71 22.90
C ASP A 40 -2.26 1.40 23.44
N ALA A 41 -2.70 0.25 22.93
CA ALA A 41 -2.09 -1.04 23.25
C ALA A 41 -0.62 -1.11 22.78
N LEU A 42 -0.34 -0.59 21.57
CA LEU A 42 1.02 -0.54 21.04
C LEU A 42 1.92 0.42 21.83
N VAL A 43 1.41 1.56 22.25
CA VAL A 43 2.14 2.52 23.10
C VAL A 43 2.53 1.85 24.41
N ARG A 44 1.57 1.24 25.11
CA ARG A 44 1.87 0.51 26.37
C ARG A 44 2.93 -0.58 26.20
N GLU A 45 2.88 -1.33 25.10
CA GLU A 45 3.90 -2.35 24.79
C GLU A 45 5.29 -1.74 24.59
N ILE A 46 5.38 -0.65 23.82
CA ILE A 46 6.65 0.03 23.58
C ILE A 46 7.21 0.62 24.88
N GLU A 47 6.37 1.25 25.68
CA GLU A 47 6.77 1.86 26.97
C GLU A 47 7.19 0.81 27.99
N ALA A 48 6.48 -0.33 28.08
CA ALA A 48 6.86 -1.45 28.92
C ALA A 48 8.23 -2.05 28.55
N ALA A 49 8.62 -1.92 27.27
CA ALA A 49 9.95 -2.32 26.79
C ALA A 49 11.02 -1.20 26.94
N GLY A 50 10.70 -0.08 27.60
CA GLY A 50 11.59 1.06 27.81
C GLY A 50 11.73 2.00 26.62
N GLY A 51 10.88 1.86 25.58
CA GLY A 51 10.84 2.76 24.43
C GLY A 51 9.95 3.99 24.68
N ARG A 52 9.91 4.90 23.69
CA ARG A 52 9.05 6.10 23.69
C ARG A 52 8.08 6.04 22.54
N ALA A 53 6.78 6.15 22.80
CA ALA A 53 5.77 6.21 21.78
C ALA A 53 4.59 7.13 22.19
N ARG A 54 3.90 7.65 21.17
CA ARG A 54 2.65 8.41 21.35
C ARG A 54 1.63 8.02 20.30
N ALA A 55 0.39 7.78 20.71
CA ALA A 55 -0.72 7.44 19.83
C ALA A 55 -1.34 8.69 19.20
N ILE A 56 -1.47 8.69 17.88
CA ILE A 56 -2.12 9.74 17.09
C ILE A 56 -3.24 9.13 16.25
N THR A 57 -4.48 9.41 16.58
CA THR A 57 -5.62 8.96 15.74
C THR A 57 -5.73 9.87 14.52
N CYS A 58 -5.57 9.27 13.32
CA CYS A 58 -5.61 10.00 12.06
C CYS A 58 -5.97 9.06 10.90
N ASP A 59 -6.85 9.51 10.01
CA ASP A 59 -7.03 8.92 8.69
C ASP A 59 -6.10 9.66 7.70
N VAL A 60 -5.14 8.94 7.14
CA VAL A 60 -4.19 9.54 6.19
C VAL A 60 -4.82 9.99 4.87
N THR A 61 -6.04 9.52 4.56
CA THR A 61 -6.79 9.99 3.39
C THR A 61 -7.43 11.36 3.61
N ASP A 62 -7.53 11.81 4.85
CA ASP A 62 -7.97 13.14 5.23
C ASP A 62 -6.74 14.07 5.40
N ARG A 63 -6.60 14.99 4.46
CA ARG A 63 -5.48 15.94 4.39
C ARG A 63 -5.38 16.84 5.62
N GLU A 64 -6.53 17.28 6.15
CA GLU A 64 -6.55 18.17 7.32
C GLU A 64 -6.18 17.43 8.61
N GLN A 65 -6.67 16.19 8.79
CA GLN A 65 -6.26 15.37 9.94
C GLN A 65 -4.74 15.16 9.93
N VAL A 66 -4.15 14.86 8.75
CA VAL A 66 -2.71 14.68 8.62
C VAL A 66 -1.96 15.96 8.97
N SER A 67 -2.41 17.12 8.46
CA SER A 67 -1.79 18.41 8.75
C SER A 67 -1.82 18.73 10.24
N ARG A 68 -2.98 18.54 10.90
CA ARG A 68 -3.12 18.72 12.35
C ARG A 68 -2.24 17.76 13.15
N ALA A 69 -2.18 16.47 12.74
CA ALA A 69 -1.35 15.46 13.39
C ALA A 69 0.13 15.82 13.35
N VAL A 70 0.64 16.23 12.17
CA VAL A 70 2.05 16.66 11.99
C VAL A 70 2.34 17.91 12.82
N ALA A 71 1.46 18.91 12.80
CA ALA A 71 1.63 20.15 13.60
C ALA A 71 1.66 19.85 15.11
N LEU A 72 0.76 18.99 15.59
CA LEU A 72 0.74 18.55 16.99
C LEU A 72 2.06 17.87 17.38
N VAL A 73 2.54 16.94 16.58
CA VAL A 73 3.79 16.22 16.88
C VAL A 73 4.96 17.19 16.93
N GLU A 74 5.12 18.06 15.93
CA GLU A 74 6.26 18.98 15.91
C GLU A 74 6.24 20.02 17.03
N SER A 75 5.05 20.40 17.53
CA SER A 75 4.92 21.32 18.67
C SER A 75 5.19 20.68 20.03
N THR A 76 4.96 19.35 20.16
CA THR A 76 5.06 18.66 21.46
C THR A 76 6.28 17.75 21.61
N GLU A 77 6.71 17.12 20.51
CA GLU A 77 7.80 16.12 20.51
C GLU A 77 9.06 16.64 19.79
N GLY A 78 8.91 17.72 19.03
CA GLY A 78 9.98 18.27 18.20
C GLY A 78 9.91 17.82 16.74
N PRO A 79 10.89 18.21 15.93
CA PRO A 79 10.85 18.03 14.49
C PRO A 79 10.79 16.56 14.07
N ILE A 80 9.88 16.24 13.17
CA ILE A 80 9.76 14.90 12.58
C ILE A 80 10.98 14.65 11.68
N GLU A 81 11.93 13.87 12.15
CA GLU A 81 13.13 13.48 11.42
C GLU A 81 12.88 12.38 10.40
N ARG A 82 11.87 11.53 10.66
CA ARG A 82 11.53 10.42 9.78
C ARG A 82 10.03 10.23 9.64
N LEU A 83 9.56 10.17 8.39
CA LEU A 83 8.24 9.69 8.03
C LEU A 83 8.34 8.23 7.58
N VAL A 84 7.55 7.32 8.16
CA VAL A 84 7.36 5.95 7.68
C VAL A 84 5.91 5.80 7.20
N ALA A 85 5.70 5.95 5.90
CA ALA A 85 4.40 5.77 5.26
C ALA A 85 4.15 4.27 5.02
N CYS A 86 3.43 3.64 5.96
CA CYS A 86 3.17 2.20 5.96
C CYS A 86 1.69 1.85 5.72
N VAL A 87 0.82 2.84 5.56
CA VAL A 87 -0.58 2.58 5.21
C VAL A 87 -0.64 1.93 3.83
N GLY A 88 -1.43 0.87 3.74
CA GLY A 88 -1.60 0.18 2.47
C GLY A 88 -2.64 -0.93 2.57
N GLY A 89 -3.07 -1.40 1.42
CA GLY A 89 -4.13 -2.39 1.27
C GLY A 89 -5.06 -1.98 0.14
N GLY A 90 -6.26 -2.49 0.16
CA GLY A 90 -7.30 -2.14 -0.80
C GLY A 90 -8.24 -3.30 -1.08
N LYS A 91 -9.41 -2.98 -1.61
CA LYS A 91 -10.35 -3.96 -2.11
C LYS A 91 -9.88 -4.49 -3.47
N ARG A 92 -10.27 -5.70 -3.79
CA ARG A 92 -9.97 -6.34 -5.06
C ARG A 92 -11.27 -6.60 -5.79
N SER A 93 -11.31 -6.29 -7.07
CA SER A 93 -12.40 -6.67 -7.95
C SER A 93 -12.18 -8.09 -8.49
N THR A 94 -13.27 -8.81 -8.69
CA THR A 94 -13.28 -9.96 -9.60
C THR A 94 -13.44 -9.46 -11.03
N ILE A 95 -13.12 -10.27 -12.03
CA ILE A 95 -13.31 -9.86 -13.44
C ILE A 95 -14.80 -9.58 -13.72
N ASP A 96 -15.68 -10.45 -13.22
CA ASP A 96 -17.12 -10.31 -13.42
C ASP A 96 -17.77 -9.22 -12.57
N GLY A 97 -17.05 -8.67 -11.59
CA GLY A 97 -17.51 -7.63 -10.67
C GLY A 97 -16.48 -6.51 -10.52
N PHE A 98 -15.88 -6.06 -11.63
CA PHE A 98 -14.94 -4.92 -11.62
C PHE A 98 -15.66 -3.64 -11.19
N LYS A 99 -15.06 -2.92 -10.22
CA LYS A 99 -15.61 -1.67 -9.69
C LYS A 99 -14.53 -0.58 -9.68
N ALA A 100 -14.79 0.51 -10.39
CA ALA A 100 -13.93 1.70 -10.39
C ALA A 100 -13.71 2.24 -8.96
N ALA A 101 -14.73 2.20 -8.11
CA ALA A 101 -14.63 2.59 -6.71
C ALA A 101 -13.59 1.77 -5.90
N HIS A 102 -13.29 0.53 -6.27
CA HIS A 102 -12.20 -0.23 -5.64
C HIS A 102 -10.82 0.27 -6.08
N VAL A 103 -10.70 0.71 -7.33
CA VAL A 103 -9.47 1.35 -7.85
C VAL A 103 -9.25 2.67 -7.12
N GLU A 104 -10.27 3.53 -7.09
CA GLU A 104 -10.25 4.82 -6.41
C GLU A 104 -9.87 4.68 -4.93
N GLN A 105 -10.55 3.83 -4.18
CA GLN A 105 -10.27 3.58 -2.77
C GLN A 105 -8.83 3.08 -2.55
N THR A 106 -8.35 2.21 -3.44
CA THR A 106 -6.99 1.65 -3.33
C THR A 106 -5.93 2.70 -3.64
N LEU A 107 -6.15 3.56 -4.64
CA LEU A 107 -5.27 4.68 -4.96
C LEU A 107 -5.31 5.75 -3.86
N SER A 108 -6.51 6.12 -3.39
CA SER A 108 -6.67 7.07 -2.29
C SER A 108 -5.89 6.64 -1.05
N LEU A 109 -6.03 5.38 -0.63
CA LEU A 109 -5.33 4.88 0.56
C LEU A 109 -3.81 4.81 0.39
N ASN A 110 -3.31 4.26 -0.73
CA ASN A 110 -1.90 3.97 -0.90
C ASN A 110 -1.09 5.15 -1.44
N VAL A 111 -1.67 5.95 -2.33
CA VAL A 111 -0.99 7.05 -3.01
C VAL A 111 -1.34 8.37 -2.33
N MET A 112 -2.63 8.73 -2.29
CA MET A 112 -3.03 10.02 -1.72
C MET A 112 -2.77 10.10 -0.22
N GLY A 113 -3.01 9.02 0.55
CA GLY A 113 -2.64 8.99 1.96
C GLY A 113 -1.15 9.21 2.22
N THR A 114 -0.27 8.70 1.33
CA THR A 114 1.17 9.00 1.42
C THR A 114 1.46 10.44 0.98
N ALA A 115 0.82 10.91 -0.08
CA ALA A 115 0.99 12.28 -0.58
C ALA A 115 0.57 13.33 0.46
N ASN A 116 -0.54 13.14 1.17
CA ASN A 116 -0.97 14.00 2.27
C ASN A 116 0.08 14.07 3.39
N CYS A 117 0.68 12.92 3.74
CA CYS A 117 1.77 12.90 4.71
C CYS A 117 3.01 13.65 4.21
N LEU A 118 3.37 13.47 2.94
CA LEU A 118 4.49 14.19 2.32
C LEU A 118 4.25 15.70 2.31
N GLU A 119 3.06 16.13 1.91
CA GLU A 119 2.69 17.54 1.90
C GLU A 119 2.85 18.19 3.28
N ALA A 120 2.47 17.49 4.34
CA ALA A 120 2.56 18.00 5.70
C ALA A 120 4.00 18.07 6.23
N VAL A 121 4.87 17.08 5.91
CA VAL A 121 6.23 17.01 6.50
C VAL A 121 7.31 17.67 5.64
N LEU A 122 7.16 17.65 4.29
CA LEU A 122 8.22 18.11 3.37
C LEU A 122 8.63 19.56 3.55
N PRO A 123 7.73 20.55 3.68
CA PRO A 123 8.13 21.94 3.85
C PRO A 123 9.06 22.12 5.04
N ARG A 124 8.77 21.45 6.14
CA ARG A 124 9.55 21.49 7.37
C ARG A 124 10.90 20.79 7.23
N MET A 125 10.95 19.61 6.60
CA MET A 125 12.19 18.89 6.32
C MET A 125 13.10 19.68 5.36
N LEU A 126 12.54 20.31 4.35
CA LEU A 126 13.27 21.14 3.39
C LEU A 126 13.85 22.39 4.03
N HIS A 127 13.09 23.06 4.91
CA HIS A 127 13.57 24.22 5.66
C HIS A 127 14.79 23.86 6.53
N ARG A 128 14.74 22.71 7.20
CA ARG A 128 15.86 22.19 8.02
C ARG A 128 16.98 21.55 7.20
N ARG A 129 16.79 21.35 5.89
CA ARG A 129 17.67 20.57 5.01
C ARG A 129 18.01 19.19 5.59
N ARG A 130 17.07 18.60 6.30
CA ARG A 130 17.23 17.32 7.00
C ARG A 130 15.90 16.59 7.11
N GLY A 131 15.89 15.33 6.68
CA GLY A 131 14.73 14.46 6.77
C GLY A 131 14.97 13.09 6.17
N HIS A 132 14.07 12.17 6.48
CA HIS A 132 14.07 10.83 5.89
C HIS A 132 12.64 10.36 5.63
N ILE A 133 12.29 10.20 4.37
CA ILE A 133 11.02 9.65 3.92
C ILE A 133 11.22 8.16 3.65
N VAL A 134 10.39 7.35 4.29
CA VAL A 134 10.34 5.89 4.07
C VAL A 134 8.93 5.54 3.65
N ALA A 135 8.77 4.78 2.56
CA ALA A 135 7.46 4.27 2.18
C ALA A 135 7.49 2.77 1.89
N ILE A 136 6.41 2.11 2.29
CA ILE A 136 6.22 0.68 2.07
C ILE A 136 5.45 0.49 0.75
N SER A 137 6.20 0.13 -0.29
CA SER A 137 5.66 -0.33 -1.57
C SER A 137 5.43 -1.85 -1.54
N SER A 138 5.64 -2.53 -2.63
CA SER A 138 5.50 -3.98 -2.76
C SER A 138 6.26 -4.48 -3.99
N LEU A 139 6.66 -5.73 -4.00
CA LEU A 139 7.09 -6.41 -5.23
C LEU A 139 5.98 -6.47 -6.29
N ALA A 140 4.71 -6.33 -5.89
CA ALA A 140 3.57 -6.21 -6.80
C ALA A 140 3.59 -4.93 -7.66
N ALA A 141 4.42 -3.94 -7.32
CA ALA A 141 4.65 -2.74 -8.12
C ALA A 141 5.39 -2.99 -9.44
N ALA A 142 6.07 -4.14 -9.56
CA ALA A 142 6.88 -4.45 -10.74
C ALA A 142 6.04 -4.70 -12.00
N ARG A 143 4.85 -5.29 -11.86
CA ARG A 143 3.92 -5.62 -12.96
C ARG A 143 2.49 -5.74 -12.44
N GLY A 144 1.50 -5.52 -13.32
CA GLY A 144 0.10 -5.85 -13.05
C GLY A 144 -0.05 -7.34 -12.75
N LEU A 145 -0.55 -7.67 -11.56
CA LEU A 145 -0.75 -9.06 -11.15
C LEU A 145 -2.23 -9.44 -11.27
N PRO A 146 -2.57 -10.57 -11.90
CA PRO A 146 -3.95 -11.04 -11.98
C PRO A 146 -4.60 -11.18 -10.60
N GLY A 147 -5.80 -10.61 -10.45
CA GLY A 147 -6.55 -10.56 -9.19
C GLY A 147 -5.97 -9.61 -8.14
N ALA A 148 -5.07 -8.71 -8.54
CA ALA A 148 -4.51 -7.64 -7.71
C ALA A 148 -4.13 -6.41 -8.55
N ALA A 149 -4.87 -6.15 -9.64
CA ALA A 149 -4.55 -5.08 -10.59
C ALA A 149 -4.55 -3.71 -9.90
N GLU A 150 -5.59 -3.41 -9.11
CA GLU A 150 -5.75 -2.14 -8.38
C GLU A 150 -4.58 -1.91 -7.41
N TYR A 151 -4.21 -2.95 -6.67
CA TYR A 151 -3.10 -2.89 -5.73
C TYR A 151 -1.75 -2.74 -6.44
N SER A 152 -1.54 -3.46 -7.54
CA SER A 152 -0.32 -3.35 -8.34
C SER A 152 -0.18 -1.95 -8.93
N ALA A 153 -1.26 -1.37 -9.46
CA ALA A 153 -1.30 -0.01 -9.99
C ALA A 153 -0.97 1.02 -8.89
N ALA A 154 -1.60 0.91 -7.72
CA ALA A 154 -1.35 1.83 -6.61
C ALA A 154 0.10 1.76 -6.09
N LYS A 155 0.67 0.55 -5.95
CA LYS A 155 2.06 0.40 -5.50
C LYS A 155 3.08 0.80 -6.58
N ALA A 156 2.76 0.64 -7.86
CA ALA A 156 3.57 1.16 -8.96
C ALA A 156 3.56 2.70 -8.97
N ALA A 157 2.39 3.32 -8.89
CA ALA A 157 2.25 4.78 -8.82
C ALA A 157 3.02 5.37 -7.62
N LEU A 158 2.87 4.77 -6.42
CA LEU A 158 3.62 5.18 -5.23
C LEU A 158 5.13 5.07 -5.45
N SER A 159 5.60 3.97 -6.03
CA SER A 159 7.04 3.76 -6.27
C SER A 159 7.60 4.78 -7.24
N THR A 160 6.90 5.06 -8.33
CA THR A 160 7.30 6.03 -9.36
C THR A 160 7.32 7.45 -8.80
N LEU A 161 6.29 7.85 -8.03
CA LEU A 161 6.25 9.14 -7.34
C LEU A 161 7.49 9.34 -6.44
N LEU A 162 7.79 8.36 -5.61
CA LEU A 162 8.91 8.44 -4.68
C LEU A 162 10.27 8.32 -5.38
N GLU A 163 10.33 7.70 -6.53
CA GLU A 163 11.54 7.66 -7.36
C GLU A 163 11.90 9.03 -7.90
N GLY A 164 10.93 9.79 -8.45
CA GLY A 164 11.12 11.18 -8.87
C GLY A 164 11.50 12.07 -7.68
N LEU A 165 10.70 12.06 -6.63
CA LEU A 165 10.98 12.87 -5.43
C LEU A 165 12.35 12.60 -4.81
N ARG A 166 12.86 11.37 -4.87
CA ARG A 166 14.19 11.03 -4.36
C ARG A 166 15.30 11.80 -5.06
N VAL A 167 15.17 12.00 -6.37
CA VAL A 167 16.16 12.77 -7.15
C VAL A 167 16.14 14.23 -6.75
N ASP A 168 14.94 14.82 -6.63
CA ASP A 168 14.77 16.24 -6.30
C ASP A 168 15.13 16.57 -4.85
N LEU A 169 14.87 15.66 -3.93
CA LEU A 169 15.03 15.86 -2.50
C LEU A 169 16.47 15.61 -2.00
N LYS A 170 17.24 14.76 -2.68
CA LYS A 170 18.59 14.40 -2.24
C LYS A 170 19.53 15.62 -2.11
N PRO A 171 19.60 16.56 -3.07
CA PRO A 171 20.41 17.78 -2.93
C PRO A 171 19.89 18.73 -1.83
N ARG A 172 18.62 18.54 -1.43
CA ARG A 172 17.94 19.34 -0.40
C ARG A 172 18.10 18.78 1.01
N GLY A 173 18.89 17.72 1.20
CA GLY A 173 19.17 17.10 2.50
C GLY A 173 18.07 16.13 2.99
N VAL A 174 17.14 15.73 2.14
CA VAL A 174 16.08 14.78 2.48
C VAL A 174 16.31 13.45 1.74
N ASP A 175 16.46 12.37 2.50
CA ASP A 175 16.60 11.03 1.96
C ASP A 175 15.23 10.37 1.70
N VAL A 176 15.15 9.53 0.67
CA VAL A 176 13.96 8.74 0.36
C VAL A 176 14.33 7.27 0.25
N THR A 177 13.64 6.43 1.02
CA THR A 177 13.77 4.96 1.03
C THR A 177 12.45 4.32 0.61
N VAL A 178 12.48 3.50 -0.46
CA VAL A 178 11.34 2.69 -0.87
C VAL A 178 11.59 1.23 -0.50
N LEU A 179 10.71 0.68 0.33
CA LEU A 179 10.78 -0.71 0.77
C LEU A 179 9.73 -1.53 0.01
N SER A 180 10.16 -2.56 -0.70
CA SER A 180 9.29 -3.40 -1.52
C SER A 180 9.32 -4.85 -1.04
N PRO A 181 8.54 -5.18 0.02
CA PRO A 181 8.42 -6.56 0.46
C PRO A 181 7.63 -7.41 -0.54
N GLY A 182 7.93 -8.70 -0.57
CA GLY A 182 7.07 -9.73 -1.15
C GLY A 182 5.96 -10.12 -0.21
N PHE A 183 5.68 -11.42 -0.13
CA PHE A 183 4.69 -11.92 0.83
C PHE A 183 5.28 -11.91 2.24
N VAL A 184 4.63 -11.16 3.13
CA VAL A 184 4.93 -11.14 4.57
C VAL A 184 3.78 -11.83 5.28
N ARG A 185 4.11 -12.77 6.18
CA ARG A 185 3.12 -13.48 6.98
C ARG A 185 2.51 -12.51 7.98
N SER A 186 1.19 -12.34 7.90
CA SER A 186 0.42 -11.69 8.96
C SER A 186 -0.24 -12.76 9.83
N ASP A 187 -0.51 -12.44 11.07
CA ASP A 187 -1.17 -13.36 12.03
C ASP A 187 -2.57 -13.80 11.55
N GLU A 188 -3.18 -13.00 10.67
CA GLU A 188 -4.48 -13.28 10.05
C GLU A 188 -4.39 -14.20 8.81
N SER A 189 -3.19 -14.52 8.33
CA SER A 189 -3.01 -15.30 7.09
C SER A 189 -3.10 -16.81 7.35
N LYS A 190 -4.26 -17.41 7.07
CA LYS A 190 -4.50 -18.87 7.17
C LYS A 190 -3.80 -19.70 6.07
N LYS A 191 -3.22 -19.07 5.04
CA LYS A 191 -2.62 -19.76 3.88
C LYS A 191 -1.13 -19.46 3.79
N HIS A 192 -0.29 -20.49 3.90
CA HIS A 192 1.13 -20.38 3.62
C HIS A 192 1.36 -20.13 2.12
N ARG A 193 2.14 -19.11 1.79
CA ARG A 193 2.54 -18.79 0.42
C ARG A 193 4.01 -19.15 0.21
N LEU A 194 4.32 -19.61 -0.97
CA LEU A 194 5.71 -19.85 -1.35
C LEU A 194 6.54 -18.56 -1.21
N MET A 195 7.71 -18.64 -0.56
CA MET A 195 8.61 -17.52 -0.29
C MET A 195 8.04 -16.45 0.66
N GLU A 196 7.11 -16.82 1.52
CA GLU A 196 6.60 -15.94 2.58
C GLU A 196 7.68 -15.70 3.64
N VAL A 197 7.79 -14.45 4.10
CA VAL A 197 8.74 -14.05 5.14
C VAL A 197 7.98 -13.79 6.45
N PRO A 198 8.41 -14.32 7.60
CA PRO A 198 7.84 -13.98 8.90
C PRO A 198 7.86 -12.46 9.14
N LEU A 199 6.84 -11.95 9.85
CA LEU A 199 6.65 -10.50 10.03
C LEU A 199 7.81 -9.84 10.77
N ASP A 200 8.30 -10.46 11.82
CA ASP A 200 9.45 -10.02 12.63
C ASP A 200 10.73 -9.94 11.78
N VAL A 201 11.01 -10.99 11.00
CA VAL A 201 12.16 -11.04 10.08
C VAL A 201 12.05 -9.97 8.99
N ALA A 202 10.84 -9.76 8.46
CA ALA A 202 10.58 -8.74 7.45
C ALA A 202 10.82 -7.34 8.03
N ALA A 203 10.29 -7.04 9.21
CA ALA A 203 10.48 -5.77 9.90
C ALA A 203 11.95 -5.51 10.23
N ALA A 204 12.66 -6.50 10.78
CA ALA A 204 14.09 -6.36 11.08
C ALA A 204 14.92 -6.02 9.83
N ARG A 205 14.62 -6.65 8.68
CA ARG A 205 15.27 -6.33 7.40
C ARG A 205 14.93 -4.92 6.93
N MET A 206 13.67 -4.49 7.06
CA MET A 206 13.23 -3.16 6.68
C MET A 206 13.87 -2.09 7.54
N VAL A 207 13.88 -2.26 8.86
CA VAL A 207 14.51 -1.31 9.79
C VAL A 207 16.01 -1.18 9.51
N LYS A 208 16.72 -2.28 9.25
CA LYS A 208 18.13 -2.21 8.83
C LYS A 208 18.33 -1.44 7.51
N ALA A 209 17.37 -1.50 6.59
CA ALA A 209 17.41 -0.71 5.35
C ALA A 209 17.11 0.77 5.60
N ILE A 210 16.19 1.08 6.53
CA ILE A 210 15.87 2.43 6.98
C ILE A 210 17.08 3.09 7.62
N GLU A 211 17.71 2.44 8.60
CA GLU A 211 18.91 2.96 9.30
C GLU A 211 20.05 3.28 8.33
N ARG A 212 20.24 2.42 7.33
CA ARG A 212 21.26 2.59 6.29
C ARG A 212 20.86 3.59 5.19
N ARG A 213 19.71 4.23 5.32
CA ARG A 213 19.14 5.18 4.33
C ARG A 213 19.24 4.65 2.89
N ARG A 214 18.90 3.35 2.69
CA ARG A 214 18.96 2.72 1.36
C ARG A 214 17.94 3.38 0.44
N ARG A 215 18.33 3.66 -0.80
CA ARG A 215 17.42 4.20 -1.83
C ARG A 215 16.21 3.30 -2.07
N SER A 216 16.47 2.00 -2.16
CA SER A 216 15.45 0.97 -2.30
C SER A 216 15.90 -0.33 -1.65
N TYR A 217 14.94 -1.10 -1.16
CA TYR A 217 15.21 -2.43 -0.64
C TYR A 217 14.04 -3.38 -0.91
N SER A 218 14.30 -4.42 -1.70
CA SER A 218 13.32 -5.44 -2.11
C SER A 218 13.71 -6.80 -1.58
N PHE A 219 12.75 -7.56 -1.07
CA PHE A 219 12.99 -8.93 -0.57
C PHE A 219 11.71 -9.79 -0.68
N PRO A 220 11.84 -11.15 -0.77
CA PRO A 220 13.07 -11.93 -0.88
C PRO A 220 13.81 -11.64 -2.20
N ARG A 221 15.14 -11.61 -2.15
CA ARG A 221 15.97 -11.20 -3.29
C ARG A 221 15.73 -12.01 -4.57
N ARG A 222 15.51 -13.33 -4.43
CA ARG A 222 15.22 -14.21 -5.58
C ARG A 222 13.93 -13.81 -6.30
N LEU A 223 12.86 -13.54 -5.54
CA LEU A 223 11.59 -13.08 -6.10
C LEU A 223 11.72 -11.67 -6.70
N ALA A 224 12.42 -10.77 -6.02
CA ALA A 224 12.67 -9.42 -6.52
C ALA A 224 13.43 -9.46 -7.86
N PHE A 225 14.46 -10.29 -7.99
CA PHE A 225 15.22 -10.47 -9.23
C PHE A 225 14.34 -11.05 -10.34
N ALA A 226 13.57 -12.10 -10.06
CA ALA A 226 12.67 -12.71 -11.05
C ALA A 226 11.64 -11.69 -11.58
N LEU A 227 11.08 -10.85 -10.70
CA LEU A 227 10.13 -9.81 -11.11
C LEU A 227 10.82 -8.64 -11.85
N ALA A 228 12.06 -8.32 -11.52
CA ALA A 228 12.85 -7.33 -12.27
C ALA A 228 13.11 -7.82 -13.71
N VAL A 229 13.49 -9.08 -13.89
CA VAL A 229 13.63 -9.71 -15.22
C VAL A 229 12.29 -9.70 -15.95
N LEU A 230 11.20 -10.11 -15.28
CA LEU A 230 9.86 -10.12 -15.87
C LEU A 230 9.42 -8.72 -16.33
N ARG A 231 9.86 -7.67 -15.64
CA ARG A 231 9.58 -6.27 -16.03
C ARG A 231 10.22 -5.88 -17.36
N CYS A 232 11.37 -6.46 -17.70
CA CYS A 232 12.10 -6.16 -18.94
C CYS A 232 11.60 -6.96 -20.14
N LEU A 233 10.75 -7.99 -19.94
CA LEU A 233 10.23 -8.82 -21.03
C LEU A 233 9.09 -8.11 -21.78
N PRO A 234 8.94 -8.35 -23.10
CA PRO A 234 7.80 -7.89 -23.89
C PRO A 234 6.46 -8.37 -23.30
N PRO A 235 5.39 -7.54 -23.35
CA PRO A 235 4.10 -7.88 -22.76
C PRO A 235 3.53 -9.25 -23.16
N PRO A 236 3.53 -9.67 -24.43
CA PRO A 236 2.98 -10.97 -24.82
C PRO A 236 3.68 -12.17 -24.14
N LEU A 237 4.98 -12.07 -23.94
CA LEU A 237 5.76 -13.12 -23.26
C LEU A 237 5.43 -13.18 -21.76
N VAL A 238 5.26 -12.02 -21.15
CA VAL A 238 4.83 -11.90 -19.73
C VAL A 238 3.45 -12.51 -19.55
N ASP A 239 2.50 -12.19 -20.44
CA ASP A 239 1.13 -12.69 -20.38
C ASP A 239 1.10 -14.21 -20.52
N ALA A 240 1.90 -14.78 -21.44
CA ALA A 240 2.03 -16.22 -21.60
C ALA A 240 2.60 -16.90 -20.34
N ILE A 241 3.63 -16.32 -19.71
CA ILE A 241 4.25 -16.85 -18.48
C ILE A 241 3.23 -16.83 -17.33
N ILE A 242 2.55 -15.70 -17.13
CA ILE A 242 1.60 -15.52 -16.03
C ILE A 242 0.36 -16.42 -16.22
N SER A 243 -0.17 -16.50 -17.45
CA SER A 243 -1.33 -17.35 -17.78
C SER A 243 -1.00 -18.83 -17.54
N LYS A 244 0.16 -19.29 -17.96
CA LYS A 244 0.61 -20.67 -17.72
C LYS A 244 0.79 -20.99 -16.22
N ALA A 245 1.32 -20.03 -15.45
CA ALA A 245 1.46 -20.17 -14.00
C ALA A 245 0.10 -20.24 -13.31
N ARG A 246 -0.90 -19.46 -13.77
CA ARG A 246 -2.27 -19.48 -13.26
C ARG A 246 -3.00 -20.78 -13.57
N ALA A 247 -2.90 -21.28 -14.81
CA ALA A 247 -3.52 -22.53 -15.23
C ALA A 247 -3.03 -23.72 -14.37
N ARG A 248 -1.72 -23.81 -14.12
CA ARG A 248 -1.13 -24.84 -13.24
C ARG A 248 -1.68 -24.79 -11.81
N LYS A 249 -2.00 -23.61 -11.30
CA LYS A 249 -2.56 -23.44 -9.96
C LYS A 249 -4.02 -23.89 -9.87
N VAL A 250 -4.81 -23.63 -10.92
CA VAL A 250 -6.22 -24.08 -11.01
C VAL A 250 -6.29 -25.61 -11.10
N HIS A 251 -5.43 -26.24 -11.88
CA HIS A 251 -5.37 -27.72 -11.97
C HIS A 251 -4.97 -28.37 -10.63
N LYS A 252 -4.07 -27.77 -9.84
CA LYS A 252 -3.66 -28.30 -8.53
C LYS A 252 -4.77 -28.23 -7.47
N THR A 253 -5.69 -27.28 -7.57
CA THR A 253 -6.84 -27.13 -6.65
C THR A 253 -8.05 -27.98 -7.07
N ARG A 254 -8.07 -28.51 -8.31
CA ARG A 254 -9.12 -29.38 -8.84
C ARG A 254 -8.76 -30.89 -8.83
N ALA A 255 -7.67 -31.30 -8.19
CA ALA A 255 -7.39 -32.73 -8.00
C ALA A 255 -8.56 -33.36 -7.20
N PRO A 256 -9.15 -34.46 -7.66
CA PRO A 256 -10.36 -35.01 -7.09
C PRO A 256 -10.08 -35.51 -5.67
N GLN A 257 -10.90 -35.08 -4.71
CA GLN A 257 -11.03 -35.80 -3.46
C GLN A 257 -11.58 -37.18 -3.78
N ARG A 258 -10.75 -38.20 -3.77
CA ARG A 258 -11.16 -39.60 -3.84
C ARG A 258 -12.01 -39.90 -2.62
N GLY A 259 -13.28 -40.20 -2.86
CA GLY A 259 -14.13 -41.14 -2.17
C GLY A 259 -14.51 -40.81 -0.75
N ILE A 260 -15.67 -40.20 -0.54
CA ILE A 260 -16.58 -40.59 0.53
C ILE A 260 -17.97 -40.66 -0.07
N ASN A 261 -18.64 -41.78 0.17
CA ASN A 261 -19.91 -42.27 -0.34
C ASN A 261 -21.02 -41.20 -0.46
N ALA A 262 -21.69 -41.18 -1.61
CA ALA A 262 -22.93 -40.48 -1.83
C ALA A 262 -24.08 -41.17 -1.09
N PRO A 263 -24.96 -40.43 -0.39
CA PRO A 263 -26.30 -40.93 -0.11
C PRO A 263 -27.19 -40.62 -1.31
N THR A 264 -28.01 -41.61 -1.65
CA THR A 264 -29.05 -41.64 -2.70
C THR A 264 -29.97 -40.45 -2.63
N ALA A 265 -30.11 -39.71 -3.73
CA ALA A 265 -31.04 -38.63 -3.91
C ALA A 265 -32.46 -39.16 -4.19
N THR A 266 -33.42 -38.73 -3.40
CA THR A 266 -34.84 -38.76 -3.71
C THR A 266 -35.21 -37.50 -4.51
N ALA A 267 -35.92 -37.71 -5.59
CA ALA A 267 -36.38 -36.69 -6.54
C ALA A 267 -37.44 -35.75 -5.92
N ALA A 268 -37.27 -34.44 -6.11
CA ALA A 268 -38.39 -33.48 -6.09
C ALA A 268 -38.01 -32.17 -6.78
N GLY A 269 -38.70 -31.87 -7.89
CA GLY A 269 -39.18 -30.53 -8.22
C GLY A 269 -38.24 -29.61 -8.99
N ASP A 270 -38.20 -29.72 -10.30
CA ASP A 270 -37.78 -28.71 -11.28
C ASP A 270 -38.53 -27.38 -11.09
N ARG A 271 -37.83 -26.31 -10.73
CA ARG A 271 -38.29 -24.93 -10.97
C ARG A 271 -37.29 -24.20 -11.82
N HIS A 272 -37.60 -24.09 -13.10
CA HIS A 272 -36.91 -23.21 -14.05
C HIS A 272 -36.99 -21.74 -13.59
N LEU A 273 -35.89 -21.19 -13.06
CA LEU A 273 -35.68 -19.76 -12.98
C LEU A 273 -35.10 -19.28 -14.31
N LYS A 274 -35.93 -18.63 -15.14
CA LYS A 274 -35.51 -17.93 -16.35
C LYS A 274 -34.51 -16.82 -15.95
N ALA A 275 -33.35 -16.80 -16.60
CA ALA A 275 -32.40 -15.69 -16.53
C ALA A 275 -33.07 -14.41 -17.09
N PRO A 276 -32.79 -13.22 -16.49
CA PRO A 276 -33.28 -11.95 -17.03
C PRO A 276 -32.66 -11.71 -18.42
N PRO A 277 -33.40 -11.06 -19.35
CA PRO A 277 -32.89 -10.74 -20.68
C PRO A 277 -31.67 -9.79 -20.58
N ALA A 278 -30.70 -9.97 -21.49
CA ALA A 278 -29.56 -9.07 -21.63
C ALA A 278 -30.05 -7.65 -21.95
N PRO A 279 -29.41 -6.60 -21.40
CA PRO A 279 -29.77 -5.21 -21.73
C PRO A 279 -29.49 -4.92 -23.20
N ASP A 280 -30.44 -4.19 -23.83
CA ASP A 280 -30.37 -3.74 -25.20
C ASP A 280 -29.12 -2.88 -25.45
N PRO A 281 -28.26 -3.24 -26.40
CA PRO A 281 -27.02 -2.51 -26.68
C PRO A 281 -27.25 -1.10 -27.28
N THR A 282 -28.49 -0.70 -27.54
CA THR A 282 -28.82 0.61 -28.15
C THR A 282 -29.22 1.69 -27.14
N THR A 283 -29.34 1.40 -25.86
CA THR A 283 -29.64 2.38 -24.82
C THR A 283 -28.38 2.82 -24.09
N PHE A 284 -27.65 3.77 -24.64
CA PHE A 284 -26.68 4.58 -23.89
C PHE A 284 -27.42 5.75 -23.21
N PRO A 285 -27.26 5.95 -21.90
CA PRO A 285 -27.97 7.00 -21.15
C PRO A 285 -27.36 8.41 -21.25
N PHE A 286 -26.48 8.67 -22.20
CA PHE A 286 -25.90 9.99 -22.41
C PHE A 286 -26.26 10.51 -23.79
N THR A 287 -26.95 11.65 -23.86
CA THR A 287 -27.21 12.39 -25.09
C THR A 287 -25.98 13.23 -25.48
N ASP A 288 -25.75 13.39 -26.79
CA ASP A 288 -24.58 14.12 -27.36
C ASP A 288 -24.44 15.57 -26.86
N ASP A 289 -25.43 16.15 -26.22
CA ASP A 289 -25.41 17.52 -25.68
C ASP A 289 -24.66 17.65 -24.32
N GLU A 290 -24.55 16.58 -23.54
CA GLU A 290 -23.84 16.64 -22.23
C GLU A 290 -22.31 16.61 -22.37
N VAL A 291 -21.79 16.15 -23.51
CA VAL A 291 -20.34 16.09 -23.78
C VAL A 291 -19.77 17.46 -24.22
N ARG A 292 -20.61 18.39 -24.70
CA ARG A 292 -20.15 19.71 -25.20
C ARG A 292 -19.98 20.80 -24.15
N THR A 293 -20.47 20.61 -22.93
CA THR A 293 -20.44 21.66 -21.88
C THR A 293 -19.23 21.62 -20.96
N THR A 294 -18.32 20.67 -21.10
CA THR A 294 -17.18 20.50 -20.15
C THR A 294 -15.83 20.96 -20.76
N THR A 295 -15.78 21.55 -21.93
CA THR A 295 -14.55 22.11 -22.50
C THR A 295 -14.58 23.64 -22.51
N ALA A 296 -14.44 24.25 -21.32
CA ALA A 296 -14.06 25.67 -21.24
C ALA A 296 -12.52 25.76 -21.32
N PRO A 297 -11.94 26.60 -22.16
CA PRO A 297 -10.50 26.75 -22.26
C PRO A 297 -9.95 27.46 -21.04
N TYR A 298 -8.96 26.86 -20.44
CA TYR A 298 -8.15 27.42 -19.34
C TYR A 298 -7.41 28.67 -19.88
N ARG A 299 -7.84 29.88 -19.54
CA ARG A 299 -7.08 31.10 -19.80
C ARG A 299 -5.94 31.22 -18.78
N ASN A 300 -4.72 31.12 -19.29
CA ASN A 300 -3.53 31.55 -18.57
C ASN A 300 -3.52 33.11 -18.55
N GLU A 301 -3.79 33.67 -17.38
CA GLU A 301 -3.39 35.08 -17.11
C GLU A 301 -1.97 35.05 -16.52
N VAL A 302 -0.99 35.25 -17.34
CA VAL A 302 0.36 35.68 -16.92
C VAL A 302 0.24 37.18 -16.62
N ARG A 303 0.29 37.55 -15.35
CA ARG A 303 0.56 38.94 -14.93
C ARG A 303 2.07 39.09 -14.80
N GLU A 304 2.64 39.84 -15.72
CA GLU A 304 3.92 40.50 -15.54
C GLU A 304 3.76 41.64 -14.51
N GLY A 305 4.72 41.71 -13.59
CA GLY A 305 4.84 42.72 -12.55
C GLY A 305 5.97 42.39 -11.62
#